data_14b780cfa004414b7c0a383050e34870
#
_entry.id   14b780cfa004414b7c0a383050e34870
#
_cell.length_a   1.000
_cell.length_b   1.000
_cell.length_c   1.000
_cell.angle_alpha   90.00
_cell.angle_beta   90.00
_cell.angle_gamma   90.00
#
_symmetry.space_group_name_H-M   'P 1'
#
loop_
_entity.id
_entity.type
_entity.pdbx_description
1 polymer ?
#
loop_
_entity_poly.entity_id
_entity_poly.type
_entity_poly.pdbx_seq_one_letter_code
_entity_poly.pdbx_strand_id
1 'polypeptide(L)'
;MKPSENLVIIDADSLIYIVGADLANMQLEPLGIMKLDEFITSILESTKSQNYLGFLGGGGENFRNAIGVTKEYKGNRKADKPEWFDFWQPVLVDHMVTHWGFHKCGNIEADDACHIARNAYIDKYKKVTIASPDKDLFQIGETFFYDYGKRYHAFCSDSVSIQKHCVQLITGDSTDNIPGCA
;
A
#
# COMPACT_ATOMS: atom_id res chain seq x y z
N MET A 1 -1.21 -30.64 3.69
CA MET A 1 -1.80 -30.09 4.94
C MET A 1 -2.35 -28.70 4.58
N LYS A 2 -3.58 -28.36 4.98
CA LYS A 2 -4.07 -26.97 4.75
C LYS A 2 -3.25 -26.02 5.62
N PRO A 3 -2.85 -24.87 5.09
CA PRO A 3 -2.16 -23.85 5.88
C PRO A 3 -2.99 -23.46 7.11
N SER A 4 -2.34 -23.27 8.26
CA SER A 4 -3.02 -22.92 9.53
C SER A 4 -2.99 -21.44 9.86
N GLU A 5 -2.08 -20.70 9.26
CA GLU A 5 -1.77 -19.32 9.61
C GLU A 5 -2.27 -18.31 8.58
N ASN A 6 -2.53 -17.10 9.04
CA ASN A 6 -2.89 -15.98 8.20
C ASN A 6 -1.64 -15.14 7.86
N LEU A 7 -1.64 -14.54 6.67
CA LEU A 7 -0.66 -13.58 6.21
C LEU A 7 -1.35 -12.25 5.93
N VAL A 8 -0.77 -11.14 6.37
CA VAL A 8 -1.12 -9.81 5.88
C VAL A 8 0.01 -9.22 5.07
N ILE A 9 -0.32 -8.64 3.94
CA ILE A 9 0.58 -7.92 3.04
C ILE A 9 0.23 -6.43 3.16
N ILE A 10 1.17 -5.62 3.61
CA ILE A 10 0.96 -4.22 3.96
C ILE A 10 1.59 -3.34 2.89
N ASP A 11 0.76 -2.53 2.23
CA ASP A 11 1.21 -1.37 1.46
C ASP A 11 1.52 -0.27 2.47
N ALA A 12 2.79 0.04 2.65
CA ALA A 12 3.25 0.84 3.77
C ALA A 12 3.49 2.32 3.45
N ASP A 13 3.40 2.74 2.19
CA ASP A 13 3.65 4.14 1.80
C ASP A 13 2.69 5.11 2.52
N SER A 14 1.43 4.73 2.65
CA SER A 14 0.43 5.55 3.34
C SER A 14 0.64 5.67 4.86
N LEU A 15 1.37 4.74 5.49
CA LEU A 15 1.69 4.82 6.93
C LEU A 15 2.51 6.06 7.26
N ILE A 16 3.41 6.46 6.35
CA ILE A 16 4.24 7.66 6.50
C ILE A 16 3.34 8.89 6.62
N TYR A 17 2.34 8.99 5.76
CA TYR A 17 1.41 10.12 5.76
C TYR A 17 0.47 10.11 6.97
N ILE A 18 -0.03 8.94 7.37
CA ILE A 18 -0.95 8.82 8.52
C ILE A 18 -0.23 9.20 9.82
N VAL A 19 0.94 8.62 10.08
CA VAL A 19 1.70 8.88 11.30
C VAL A 19 2.33 10.27 11.29
N GLY A 20 2.91 10.68 10.14
CA GLY A 20 3.53 12.00 10.01
C GLY A 20 2.54 13.15 10.12
N ALA A 21 1.33 13.03 9.58
CA ALA A 21 0.30 14.04 9.71
C ALA A 21 -0.18 14.21 11.16
N ASP A 22 -0.33 13.12 11.90
CA ASP A 22 -0.67 13.13 13.34
C ASP A 22 0.37 13.88 14.18
N LEU A 23 1.61 13.92 13.70
CA LEU A 23 2.77 14.50 14.39
C LEU A 23 3.33 15.74 13.67
N ALA A 24 2.55 16.37 12.80
CA ALA A 24 3.00 17.46 11.93
C ALA A 24 3.72 18.60 12.66
N ASN A 25 3.30 18.90 13.89
CA ASN A 25 3.88 19.97 14.72
C ASN A 25 4.89 19.45 15.76
N MET A 26 5.26 18.17 15.70
CA MET A 26 6.16 17.54 16.64
C MET A 26 7.30 16.84 15.90
N GLN A 27 8.54 17.06 16.33
CA GLN A 27 9.72 16.37 15.80
C GLN A 27 10.33 15.49 16.90
N LEU A 28 9.50 14.62 17.48
CA LEU A 28 9.88 13.71 18.56
C LEU A 28 9.92 12.28 18.03
N GLU A 29 11.07 11.86 17.51
CA GLU A 29 11.27 10.54 16.87
C GLU A 29 10.75 9.37 17.71
N PRO A 30 11.03 9.24 19.03
CA PRO A 30 10.51 8.12 19.81
C PRO A 30 8.98 8.02 19.81
N LEU A 31 8.29 9.16 19.78
CA LEU A 31 6.83 9.18 19.72
C LEU A 31 6.32 8.71 18.35
N GLY A 32 7.00 9.12 17.27
CA GLY A 32 6.64 8.67 15.92
C GLY A 32 6.85 7.18 15.73
N ILE A 33 7.97 6.66 16.23
CA ILE A 33 8.28 5.22 16.23
C ILE A 33 7.21 4.45 17.02
N MET A 34 6.88 4.88 18.23
CA MET A 34 5.86 4.25 19.05
C MET A 34 4.49 4.23 18.35
N LYS A 35 4.07 5.34 17.77
CA LYS A 35 2.80 5.41 17.01
C LYS A 35 2.79 4.51 15.79
N LEU A 36 3.90 4.42 15.07
CA LEU A 36 4.04 3.52 13.93
C LEU A 36 3.91 2.06 14.36
N ASP A 37 4.60 1.67 15.44
CA ASP A 37 4.53 0.32 15.99
C ASP A 37 3.12 -0.05 16.45
N GLU A 38 2.44 0.85 17.14
CA GLU A 38 1.04 0.68 17.52
C GLU A 38 0.14 0.52 16.30
N PHE A 39 0.38 1.31 15.23
CA PHE A 39 -0.42 1.24 14.02
C PHE A 39 -0.22 -0.08 13.29
N ILE A 40 1.03 -0.52 13.07
CA ILE A 40 1.33 -1.80 12.42
C ILE A 40 0.77 -2.95 13.25
N THR A 41 0.94 -2.93 14.57
CA THR A 41 0.37 -3.94 15.48
C THR A 41 -1.15 -4.00 15.34
N SER A 42 -1.83 -2.86 15.25
CA SER A 42 -3.29 -2.80 15.06
C SER A 42 -3.75 -3.44 13.74
N ILE A 43 -2.93 -3.34 12.67
CA ILE A 43 -3.19 -4.02 11.40
C ILE A 43 -3.09 -5.54 11.59
N LEU A 44 -2.05 -6.03 12.26
CA LEU A 44 -1.87 -7.46 12.54
C LEU A 44 -3.03 -8.03 13.35
N GLU A 45 -3.45 -7.34 14.40
CA GLU A 45 -4.59 -7.72 15.24
C GLU A 45 -5.90 -7.72 14.47
N SER A 46 -6.18 -6.66 13.70
CA SER A 46 -7.42 -6.53 12.92
C SER A 46 -7.52 -7.62 11.86
N THR A 47 -6.42 -7.98 11.21
CA THR A 47 -6.38 -9.04 10.20
C THR A 47 -6.24 -10.45 10.81
N LYS A 48 -6.00 -10.53 12.11
CA LYS A 48 -5.70 -11.80 12.84
C LYS A 48 -4.56 -12.56 12.19
N SER A 49 -3.52 -11.83 11.77
CA SER A 49 -2.38 -12.37 11.04
C SER A 49 -1.20 -12.63 11.98
N GLN A 50 -0.61 -13.82 11.87
CA GLN A 50 0.61 -14.22 12.57
C GLN A 50 1.86 -13.87 11.76
N ASN A 51 1.70 -13.71 10.46
CA ASN A 51 2.77 -13.41 9.52
C ASN A 51 2.43 -12.14 8.75
N TYR A 52 3.45 -11.40 8.36
CA TYR A 52 3.29 -10.18 7.58
C TYR A 52 4.42 -10.02 6.55
N LEU A 53 4.13 -9.25 5.52
CA LEU A 53 5.08 -8.65 4.57
C LEU A 53 4.70 -7.19 4.42
N GLY A 54 5.67 -6.30 4.46
CA GLY A 54 5.44 -4.88 4.22
C GLY A 54 6.26 -4.41 3.03
N PHE A 55 5.67 -3.57 2.20
CA PHE A 55 6.31 -2.98 1.02
C PHE A 55 6.24 -1.46 1.06
N LEU A 56 7.35 -0.83 0.67
CA LEU A 56 7.53 0.61 0.54
C LEU A 56 7.96 0.92 -0.89
N GLY A 57 7.40 1.96 -1.48
CA GLY A 57 7.85 2.48 -2.76
C GLY A 57 9.31 2.92 -2.71
N GLY A 58 10.08 2.56 -3.73
CA GLY A 58 11.53 2.79 -3.73
C GLY A 58 11.97 4.21 -4.09
N GLY A 59 11.06 5.09 -4.54
CA GLY A 59 11.37 6.46 -4.97
C GLY A 59 12.26 6.55 -6.21
N GLY A 60 12.51 5.43 -6.89
CA GLY A 60 13.31 5.34 -8.11
C GLY A 60 12.50 5.48 -9.41
N GLU A 61 13.15 5.26 -10.53
CA GLU A 61 12.47 5.20 -11.83
C GLU A 61 11.49 4.02 -11.84
N ASN A 62 10.21 4.35 -12.06
CA ASN A 62 9.16 3.36 -12.23
C ASN A 62 9.10 2.94 -13.70
N PHE A 63 8.94 1.64 -13.98
CA PHE A 63 8.80 1.16 -15.34
C PHE A 63 7.63 1.82 -16.10
N ARG A 64 6.59 2.27 -15.38
CA ARG A 64 5.46 3.01 -15.98
C ARG A 64 5.85 4.32 -16.63
N ASN A 65 6.93 4.96 -16.19
CA ASN A 65 7.44 6.18 -16.82
C ASN A 65 7.97 5.90 -18.24
N ALA A 66 8.48 4.69 -18.47
CA ALA A 66 8.99 4.27 -19.77
C ALA A 66 7.89 3.88 -20.78
N ILE A 67 6.69 3.51 -20.29
CA ILE A 67 5.58 3.02 -21.12
C ILE A 67 4.43 4.02 -21.25
N GLY A 68 4.49 5.17 -20.59
CA GLY A 68 3.50 6.24 -20.70
C GLY A 68 3.47 6.83 -22.12
N VAL A 69 2.47 6.45 -22.93
CA VAL A 69 2.44 6.77 -24.38
C VAL A 69 1.65 8.03 -24.68
N THR A 70 0.59 8.30 -23.92
CA THR A 70 -0.33 9.42 -24.20
C THR A 70 -0.14 10.60 -23.28
N LYS A 71 0.18 10.36 -22.03
CA LYS A 71 0.49 11.34 -21.00
C LYS A 71 1.56 10.81 -20.06
N GLU A 72 2.31 11.70 -19.45
CA GLU A 72 3.28 11.35 -18.41
C GLU A 72 2.55 10.74 -17.21
N TYR A 73 2.97 9.54 -16.79
CA TYR A 73 2.44 8.85 -15.62
C TYR A 73 2.62 9.72 -14.38
N LYS A 74 1.53 9.95 -13.63
CA LYS A 74 1.52 10.83 -12.45
C LYS A 74 2.02 12.27 -12.70
N GLY A 75 2.11 12.73 -13.96
CA GLY A 75 2.64 14.03 -14.33
C GLY A 75 1.80 15.21 -13.82
N ASN A 76 0.57 14.97 -13.37
CA ASN A 76 -0.30 15.97 -12.74
C ASN A 76 -0.07 16.10 -11.23
N ARG A 77 0.75 15.25 -10.61
CA ARG A 77 1.06 15.33 -9.17
C ARG A 77 2.07 16.46 -8.91
N LYS A 78 1.55 17.71 -8.82
CA LYS A 78 2.32 18.92 -8.52
C LYS A 78 2.23 19.35 -7.05
N ALA A 79 1.57 18.58 -6.21
CA ALA A 79 1.42 18.95 -4.82
C ALA A 79 2.78 18.90 -4.11
N ASP A 80 3.19 20.03 -3.55
CA ASP A 80 4.33 20.08 -2.64
C ASP A 80 4.07 19.14 -1.46
N LYS A 81 5.09 18.43 -1.06
CA LYS A 81 5.01 17.59 0.13
C LYS A 81 4.79 18.48 1.36
N PRO A 82 4.00 18.01 2.35
CA PRO A 82 3.86 18.75 3.60
C PRO A 82 5.22 18.98 4.27
N GLU A 83 5.40 20.13 4.95
CA GLU A 83 6.66 20.50 5.61
C GLU A 83 7.20 19.43 6.57
N TRP A 84 6.30 18.72 7.26
CA TRP A 84 6.67 17.63 8.17
C TRP A 84 7.22 16.38 7.47
N PHE A 85 6.99 16.23 6.15
CA PHE A 85 7.31 15.01 5.42
C PHE A 85 8.82 14.74 5.37
N ASP A 86 9.63 15.77 5.16
CA ASP A 86 11.08 15.64 5.04
C ASP A 86 11.75 15.20 6.35
N PHE A 87 11.10 15.50 7.49
CA PHE A 87 11.54 14.99 8.79
C PHE A 87 11.06 13.55 9.03
N TRP A 88 9.76 13.27 8.86
CA TRP A 88 9.19 11.99 9.26
C TRP A 88 9.46 10.85 8.30
N GLN A 89 9.51 11.12 7.00
CA GLN A 89 9.70 10.08 6.00
C GLN A 89 10.98 9.26 6.22
N PRO A 90 12.18 9.82 6.39
CA PRO A 90 13.38 9.03 6.63
C PRO A 90 13.33 8.25 7.94
N VAL A 91 12.81 8.83 9.02
CA VAL A 91 12.71 8.19 10.34
C VAL A 91 11.79 6.97 10.29
N LEU A 92 10.58 7.15 9.77
CA LEU A 92 9.57 6.08 9.72
C LEU A 92 9.97 4.97 8.73
N VAL A 93 10.55 5.33 7.58
CA VAL A 93 11.03 4.35 6.60
C VAL A 93 12.19 3.53 7.15
N ASP A 94 13.15 4.16 7.81
CA ASP A 94 14.26 3.44 8.42
C ASP A 94 13.77 2.44 9.46
N HIS A 95 12.87 2.84 10.34
CA HIS A 95 12.30 1.97 11.34
C HIS A 95 11.49 0.80 10.74
N MET A 96 10.67 1.07 9.72
CA MET A 96 9.94 0.00 9.01
C MET A 96 10.88 -1.02 8.37
N VAL A 97 12.00 -0.58 7.80
CA VAL A 97 12.97 -1.47 7.15
C VAL A 97 13.80 -2.22 8.19
N THR A 98 14.35 -1.53 9.18
CA THR A 98 15.32 -2.11 10.11
C THR A 98 14.68 -2.92 11.23
N HIS A 99 13.53 -2.48 11.73
CA HIS A 99 12.83 -3.13 12.84
C HIS A 99 11.76 -4.11 12.37
N TRP A 100 10.91 -3.68 11.43
CA TRP A 100 9.82 -4.50 10.92
C TRP A 100 10.20 -5.36 9.71
N GLY A 101 11.38 -5.17 9.12
CA GLY A 101 11.85 -5.94 7.97
C GLY A 101 11.05 -5.66 6.69
N PHE A 102 10.49 -4.47 6.55
CA PHE A 102 9.75 -4.09 5.36
C PHE A 102 10.70 -3.92 4.16
N HIS A 103 10.23 -4.22 2.98
CA HIS A 103 11.00 -4.22 1.75
C HIS A 103 10.81 -2.92 0.97
N LYS A 104 11.91 -2.24 0.65
CA LYS A 104 11.89 -1.16 -0.34
C LYS A 104 11.86 -1.76 -1.75
N CYS A 105 10.82 -1.38 -2.52
CA CYS A 105 10.72 -1.74 -3.93
C CYS A 105 11.73 -0.94 -4.76
N GLY A 106 12.30 -1.54 -5.80
CA GLY A 106 13.21 -0.86 -6.73
C GLY A 106 12.43 -0.07 -7.78
N ASN A 107 12.19 -0.70 -8.92
CA ASN A 107 11.55 -0.12 -10.12
C ASN A 107 10.06 -0.43 -10.25
N ILE A 108 9.43 -0.97 -9.21
CA ILE A 108 7.98 -1.19 -9.12
C ILE A 108 7.42 -0.42 -7.93
N GLU A 109 6.13 -0.16 -7.93
CA GLU A 109 5.45 0.49 -6.80
C GLU A 109 5.15 -0.53 -5.69
N ALA A 110 4.85 -0.04 -4.49
CA ALA A 110 4.52 -0.90 -3.35
C ALA A 110 3.25 -1.73 -3.62
N ASP A 111 2.28 -1.18 -4.34
CA ASP A 111 1.05 -1.85 -4.77
C ASP A 111 1.33 -3.03 -5.71
N ASP A 112 2.24 -2.89 -6.68
CA ASP A 112 2.69 -3.99 -7.54
C ASP A 112 3.32 -5.12 -6.71
N ALA A 113 4.19 -4.76 -5.77
CA ALA A 113 4.83 -5.73 -4.90
C ALA A 113 3.81 -6.47 -4.01
N CYS A 114 2.80 -5.76 -3.51
CA CYS A 114 1.69 -6.36 -2.77
C CYS A 114 0.92 -7.38 -3.62
N HIS A 115 0.64 -7.06 -4.89
CA HIS A 115 -0.04 -7.97 -5.81
C HIS A 115 0.80 -9.21 -6.11
N ILE A 116 2.09 -9.02 -6.42
CA ILE A 116 3.04 -10.11 -6.68
C ILE A 116 3.13 -11.04 -5.47
N ALA A 117 3.30 -10.47 -4.28
CA ALA A 117 3.39 -11.23 -3.05
C ALA A 117 2.08 -12.00 -2.77
N ARG A 118 0.92 -11.36 -2.94
CA ARG A 118 -0.38 -12.04 -2.80
C ARG A 118 -0.46 -13.29 -3.69
N ASN A 119 -0.11 -13.18 -4.96
CA ASN A 119 -0.15 -14.32 -5.89
C ASN A 119 0.85 -15.42 -5.52
N ALA A 120 2.01 -15.06 -4.98
CA ALA A 120 3.03 -16.03 -4.54
C ALA A 120 2.64 -16.80 -3.27
N TYR A 121 1.74 -16.23 -2.44
CA TYR A 121 1.44 -16.76 -1.11
C TYR A 121 0.01 -17.22 -0.91
N ILE A 122 -0.92 -16.98 -1.86
CA ILE A 122 -2.35 -17.29 -1.70
C ILE A 122 -2.62 -18.76 -1.35
N ASP A 123 -1.83 -19.69 -1.90
CA ASP A 123 -1.98 -21.13 -1.66
C ASP A 123 -1.16 -21.63 -0.46
N LYS A 124 -0.30 -20.78 0.11
CA LYS A 124 0.61 -21.16 1.22
C LYS A 124 0.05 -20.83 2.59
N TYR A 125 -0.93 -19.94 2.66
CA TYR A 125 -1.55 -19.47 3.89
C TYR A 125 -3.05 -19.75 3.91
N LYS A 126 -3.60 -19.89 5.10
CA LYS A 126 -5.06 -20.08 5.28
C LYS A 126 -5.86 -18.92 4.73
N LYS A 127 -5.34 -17.71 4.94
CA LYS A 127 -5.91 -16.46 4.47
C LYS A 127 -4.77 -15.48 4.18
N VAL A 128 -4.81 -14.87 3.00
CA VAL A 128 -3.95 -13.75 2.64
C VAL A 128 -4.80 -12.50 2.56
N THR A 129 -4.42 -11.46 3.30
CA THR A 129 -5.11 -10.16 3.32
C THR A 129 -4.16 -9.09 2.83
N ILE A 130 -4.59 -8.22 1.91
CA ILE A 130 -3.88 -6.99 1.58
C ILE A 130 -4.40 -5.88 2.49
N ALA A 131 -3.50 -5.18 3.18
CA ALA A 131 -3.80 -4.04 4.02
C ALA A 131 -3.31 -2.76 3.34
N SER A 132 -4.22 -1.92 2.89
CA SER A 132 -3.94 -0.63 2.24
C SER A 132 -5.17 0.26 2.25
N PRO A 133 -5.03 1.59 2.36
CA PRO A 133 -6.13 2.53 2.12
C PRO A 133 -6.36 2.79 0.62
N ASP A 134 -5.49 2.29 -0.27
CA ASP A 134 -5.60 2.52 -1.70
C ASP A 134 -6.73 1.68 -2.31
N LYS A 135 -7.66 2.38 -2.97
CA LYS A 135 -8.79 1.77 -3.66
C LYS A 135 -8.38 0.88 -4.86
N ASP A 136 -7.22 1.15 -5.45
CA ASP A 136 -6.78 0.45 -6.66
C ASP A 136 -6.30 -0.96 -6.36
N LEU A 137 -5.75 -1.21 -5.18
CA LEU A 137 -5.49 -2.57 -4.70
C LEU A 137 -6.77 -3.41 -4.53
N PHE A 138 -7.93 -2.77 -4.43
CA PHE A 138 -9.23 -3.44 -4.38
C PHE A 138 -9.68 -4.04 -5.73
N GLN A 139 -8.81 -4.04 -6.74
CA GLN A 139 -9.05 -4.66 -8.05
C GLN A 139 -8.48 -6.08 -8.16
N ILE A 140 -7.84 -6.59 -7.10
CA ILE A 140 -7.28 -7.94 -7.10
C ILE A 140 -8.37 -8.94 -6.73
N GLY A 141 -8.81 -9.76 -7.69
CA GLY A 141 -9.86 -10.75 -7.47
C GLY A 141 -9.48 -11.83 -6.46
N GLU A 142 -10.49 -12.47 -5.88
CA GLU A 142 -10.39 -13.53 -4.87
C GLU A 142 -9.44 -13.16 -3.71
N THR A 143 -9.54 -11.90 -3.23
CA THR A 143 -8.63 -11.36 -2.22
C THR A 143 -9.36 -10.69 -1.06
N PHE A 144 -8.89 -10.94 0.16
CA PHE A 144 -9.32 -10.20 1.34
C PHE A 144 -8.54 -8.90 1.45
N PHE A 145 -9.24 -7.83 1.80
CA PHE A 145 -8.70 -6.50 2.00
C PHE A 145 -8.99 -5.97 3.39
N TYR A 146 -8.08 -5.17 3.89
CA TYR A 146 -8.26 -4.35 5.07
C TYR A 146 -7.82 -2.92 4.76
N ASP A 147 -8.80 -2.01 4.61
CA ASP A 147 -8.52 -0.57 4.55
C ASP A 147 -8.22 -0.08 5.97
N TYR A 148 -6.95 0.09 6.29
CA TYR A 148 -6.54 0.50 7.61
C TYR A 148 -6.78 1.99 7.88
N GLY A 149 -6.97 2.80 6.85
CA GLY A 149 -7.38 4.21 7.01
C GLY A 149 -8.83 4.34 7.48
N LYS A 150 -9.72 3.48 6.96
CA LYS A 150 -11.15 3.44 7.32
C LYS A 150 -11.51 2.34 8.32
N ARG A 151 -10.56 1.49 8.68
CA ARG A 151 -10.76 0.30 9.53
C ARG A 151 -11.86 -0.62 9.00
N TYR A 152 -11.85 -0.87 7.71
CA TYR A 152 -12.88 -1.61 7.01
C TYR A 152 -12.32 -2.87 6.35
N HIS A 153 -13.00 -4.01 6.56
CA HIS A 153 -12.69 -5.28 5.92
C HIS A 153 -13.59 -5.51 4.72
N ALA A 154 -13.01 -6.04 3.65
CA ALA A 154 -13.75 -6.41 2.46
C ALA A 154 -13.17 -7.67 1.79
N PHE A 155 -13.96 -8.24 0.90
CA PHE A 155 -13.54 -9.29 -0.02
C PHE A 155 -13.86 -8.86 -1.44
N CYS A 156 -12.87 -8.94 -2.32
CA CYS A 156 -13.05 -8.66 -3.74
C CYS A 156 -13.14 -9.99 -4.47
N SER A 157 -14.31 -10.31 -5.00
CA SER A 157 -14.49 -11.46 -5.92
C SER A 157 -13.96 -11.12 -7.31
N ASP A 158 -13.72 -12.13 -8.14
CA ASP A 158 -13.31 -11.93 -9.53
C ASP A 158 -14.31 -11.06 -10.32
N SER A 159 -15.59 -11.23 -10.09
CA SER A 159 -16.62 -10.41 -10.76
C SER A 159 -16.52 -8.93 -10.39
N VAL A 160 -16.28 -8.61 -9.13
CA VAL A 160 -16.09 -7.23 -8.66
C VAL A 160 -14.78 -6.67 -9.20
N SER A 161 -13.72 -7.45 -9.21
CA SER A 161 -12.42 -7.09 -9.79
C SER A 161 -12.55 -6.69 -11.26
N ILE A 162 -13.15 -7.56 -12.08
CA ILE A 162 -13.38 -7.33 -13.51
C ILE A 162 -14.24 -6.07 -13.73
N GLN A 163 -15.33 -5.91 -12.97
CA GLN A 163 -16.20 -4.74 -13.09
C GLN A 163 -15.43 -3.44 -12.80
N LYS A 164 -14.66 -3.40 -11.72
CA LYS A 164 -13.86 -2.22 -11.37
C LYS A 164 -12.81 -1.91 -12.43
N HIS A 165 -12.13 -2.93 -12.94
CA HIS A 165 -11.14 -2.76 -14.00
C HIS A 165 -11.78 -2.22 -15.28
N CYS A 166 -12.91 -2.76 -15.71
CA CYS A 166 -13.65 -2.24 -16.86
C CYS A 166 -14.10 -0.79 -16.68
N VAL A 167 -14.60 -0.45 -15.49
CA VAL A 167 -14.98 0.94 -15.18
C VAL A 167 -13.77 1.86 -15.30
N GLN A 168 -12.62 1.49 -14.71
CA GLN A 168 -11.40 2.30 -14.75
C GLN A 168 -10.86 2.46 -16.18
N LEU A 169 -10.92 1.42 -17.02
CA LEU A 169 -10.55 1.52 -18.44
C LEU A 169 -11.43 2.55 -19.19
N ILE A 170 -12.71 2.61 -18.87
CA ILE A 170 -13.65 3.56 -19.52
C ILE A 170 -13.46 4.98 -18.97
N THR A 171 -13.39 5.14 -17.66
CA THR A 171 -13.35 6.45 -17.00
C THR A 171 -11.94 7.05 -16.91
N GLY A 172 -10.90 6.23 -17.06
CA GLY A 172 -9.53 6.61 -16.77
C GLY A 172 -9.25 6.72 -15.27
N ASP A 173 -8.06 7.17 -14.95
CA ASP A 173 -7.62 7.50 -13.59
C ASP A 173 -6.97 8.88 -13.55
N SER A 174 -7.70 9.84 -13.00
CA SER A 174 -7.20 11.23 -12.88
C SER A 174 -6.05 11.34 -11.88
N THR A 175 -5.95 10.43 -10.91
CA THR A 175 -4.89 10.41 -9.90
C THR A 175 -3.54 10.08 -10.54
N ASP A 176 -3.56 9.17 -11.50
CA ASP A 176 -2.37 8.70 -12.23
C ASP A 176 -2.21 9.35 -13.59
N ASN A 177 -3.04 10.34 -13.91
CA ASN A 177 -3.04 11.06 -15.18
C ASN A 177 -3.33 10.15 -16.39
N ILE A 178 -4.13 9.11 -16.18
CA ILE A 178 -4.55 8.17 -17.23
C ILE A 178 -5.89 8.63 -17.80
N PRO A 179 -5.95 8.97 -19.10
CA PRO A 179 -7.21 9.34 -19.74
C PRO A 179 -8.11 8.10 -19.91
N GLY A 180 -9.42 8.29 -19.74
CA GLY A 180 -10.41 7.30 -20.11
C GLY A 180 -10.69 7.31 -21.62
N CYS A 181 -11.74 6.56 -22.03
CA CYS A 181 -12.20 6.46 -23.41
C CYS A 181 -13.15 7.60 -23.81
N ALA A 182 -13.35 8.63 -22.99
CA ALA A 182 -14.24 9.75 -23.27
C ALA A 182 -13.53 10.90 -23.98
#